data_c065dcd853d4005179fa6dcc91b40fc5
#
_entry.id   c065dcd853d4005179fa6dcc91b40fc5
#
_cell.length_a   1.000
_cell.length_b   1.000
_cell.length_c   1.000
_cell.angle_alpha   90.00
_cell.angle_beta   90.00
_cell.angle_gamma   90.00
#
_symmetry.space_group_name_H-M   'P 1'
#
loop_
_entity.id
_entity.type
_entity.pdbx_description
1 polymer ?
#
loop_
_entity_poly.entity_id
_entity_poly.type
_entity_poly.pdbx_seq_one_letter_code
_entity_poly.pdbx_strand_id
1 'polypeptide(L)'
;MPTALDLVAEEASTCQRCKLADAGRTQVVFGMGDPHADLMFVGEGPGAEEDRQGLPFVGRSGQLLDKLMLEELGITRDRVFIANTVKCRPPGNRDPEPDEIAACRPWLEQQLSLIEPKVVVTLGNFATKLLLETKEGITKLRGRSYPFRSGVLIPTFHPAAVLRGGGEPLAQMRADLVRAKQALAA
;
A
#
# COMPACT_ATOMS: atom_id res chain seq x y z
N MET A 1 16.23 20.22 -4.71
CA MET A 1 17.14 19.08 -4.46
C MET A 1 16.31 17.83 -4.25
N PRO A 2 16.72 16.68 -4.78
CA PRO A 2 16.00 15.43 -4.54
C PRO A 2 16.04 15.06 -3.06
N THR A 3 14.92 14.50 -2.57
CA THR A 3 14.83 13.95 -1.21
C THR A 3 15.56 12.61 -1.13
N ALA A 4 15.82 12.10 0.09
CA ALA A 4 16.36 10.74 0.24
C ALA A 4 15.42 9.69 -0.37
N LEU A 5 14.12 9.91 -0.30
CA LEU A 5 13.13 9.03 -0.90
C LEU A 5 13.19 9.05 -2.44
N ASP A 6 13.44 10.21 -3.05
CA ASP A 6 13.61 10.31 -4.52
C ASP A 6 14.85 9.52 -4.99
N LEU A 7 15.94 9.56 -4.24
CA LEU A 7 17.14 8.79 -4.56
C LEU A 7 16.90 7.28 -4.48
N VAL A 8 16.16 6.84 -3.48
CA VAL A 8 15.75 5.42 -3.37
C VAL A 8 14.82 5.03 -4.52
N ALA A 9 13.90 5.90 -4.92
CA ALA A 9 13.01 5.66 -6.07
C ALA A 9 13.79 5.53 -7.38
N GLU A 10 14.80 6.38 -7.58
CA GLU A 10 15.68 6.31 -8.75
C GLU A 10 16.44 4.98 -8.78
N GLU A 11 17.03 4.56 -7.66
CA GLU A 11 17.72 3.26 -7.56
C GLU A 11 16.75 2.10 -7.82
N ALA A 12 15.54 2.15 -7.26
CA ALA A 12 14.53 1.11 -7.45
C ALA A 12 14.04 1.00 -8.91
N SER A 13 14.11 2.09 -9.68
CA SER A 13 13.59 2.14 -11.05
C SER A 13 14.24 1.11 -11.99
N THR A 14 15.46 0.70 -11.67
CA THR A 14 16.23 -0.31 -12.44
C THR A 14 16.38 -1.65 -11.73
N CYS A 15 15.53 -1.91 -10.73
CA CYS A 15 15.63 -3.10 -9.89
C CYS A 15 15.54 -4.42 -10.67
N GLN A 16 16.47 -5.33 -10.38
CA GLN A 16 16.57 -6.68 -10.97
C GLN A 16 16.57 -7.77 -9.87
N ARG A 17 16.06 -7.47 -8.68
CA ARG A 17 16.21 -8.35 -7.48
C ARG A 17 15.37 -9.62 -7.52
N CYS A 18 14.33 -9.68 -8.37
CA CYS A 18 13.47 -10.86 -8.48
C CYS A 18 13.00 -11.10 -9.90
N LYS A 19 12.37 -12.26 -10.14
CA LYS A 19 11.88 -12.69 -11.45
C LYS A 19 10.84 -11.76 -12.07
N LEU A 20 10.17 -10.88 -11.30
CA LEU A 20 9.24 -9.90 -11.87
C LEU A 20 9.94 -8.90 -12.80
N ALA A 21 11.25 -8.69 -12.64
CA ALA A 21 12.01 -7.83 -13.53
C ALA A 21 11.94 -8.28 -15.00
N ASP A 22 11.87 -9.61 -15.23
CA ASP A 22 11.85 -10.22 -16.57
C ASP A 22 10.48 -10.81 -16.93
N ALA A 23 9.45 -10.56 -16.13
CA ALA A 23 8.13 -11.17 -16.28
C ALA A 23 7.12 -10.31 -17.06
N GLY A 24 7.59 -9.30 -17.81
CA GLY A 24 6.74 -8.46 -18.64
C GLY A 24 6.27 -7.15 -18.01
N ARG A 25 6.85 -6.74 -16.89
CA ARG A 25 6.58 -5.40 -16.35
C ARG A 25 7.00 -4.32 -17.36
N THR A 26 6.23 -3.24 -17.43
CA THR A 26 6.62 -2.05 -18.19
C THR A 26 7.61 -1.20 -17.41
N GLN A 27 7.39 -1.04 -16.11
CA GLN A 27 8.23 -0.25 -15.23
C GLN A 27 8.04 -0.63 -13.76
N VAL A 28 8.94 -0.18 -12.91
CA VAL A 28 8.78 -0.26 -11.45
C VAL A 28 7.78 0.80 -11.00
N VAL A 29 6.85 0.42 -10.14
CA VAL A 29 5.89 1.32 -9.49
C VAL A 29 6.32 1.48 -8.04
N PHE A 30 7.15 2.48 -7.77
CA PHE A 30 7.76 2.66 -6.46
C PHE A 30 6.77 3.09 -5.39
N GLY A 31 5.89 4.01 -5.72
CA GLY A 31 4.96 4.66 -4.82
C GLY A 31 4.83 6.14 -5.14
N MET A 32 3.91 6.83 -4.48
CA MET A 32 3.73 8.27 -4.68
C MET A 32 3.12 8.94 -3.46
N GLY A 33 3.38 10.22 -3.30
CA GLY A 33 2.75 11.06 -2.29
C GLY A 33 3.76 11.93 -1.54
N ASP A 34 3.35 12.40 -0.38
CA ASP A 34 4.16 13.26 0.48
C ASP A 34 5.28 12.45 1.15
N PRO A 35 6.56 12.80 0.96
CA PRO A 35 7.67 12.12 1.63
C PRO A 35 7.68 12.31 3.15
N HIS A 36 6.85 13.19 3.68
CA HIS A 36 6.69 13.45 5.11
C HIS A 36 5.27 13.15 5.61
N ALA A 37 4.56 12.27 4.92
CA ALA A 37 3.17 11.92 5.25
C ALA A 37 3.05 11.29 6.63
N ASP A 38 2.07 11.75 7.41
CA ASP A 38 1.67 11.10 8.65
C ASP A 38 0.89 9.80 8.41
N LEU A 39 0.30 9.64 7.21
CA LEU A 39 -0.46 8.46 6.81
C LEU A 39 0.13 7.82 5.57
N MET A 40 0.37 6.51 5.65
CA MET A 40 0.84 5.70 4.52
C MET A 40 -0.10 4.54 4.26
N PHE A 41 -0.46 4.34 3.00
CA PHE A 41 -1.19 3.16 2.54
C PHE A 41 -0.22 2.16 1.91
N VAL A 42 -0.40 0.89 2.24
CA VAL A 42 0.40 -0.20 1.66
C VAL A 42 -0.53 -1.27 1.12
N GLY A 43 -0.54 -1.42 -0.19
CA GLY A 43 -1.31 -2.46 -0.88
C GLY A 43 -0.47 -3.66 -1.30
N GLU A 44 -0.99 -4.44 -2.23
CA GLU A 44 -0.40 -5.69 -2.69
C GLU A 44 0.65 -5.50 -3.79
N GLY A 45 0.24 -5.02 -4.93
CA GLY A 45 1.10 -4.85 -6.09
C GLY A 45 0.41 -4.12 -7.24
N PRO A 46 1.18 -3.67 -8.25
CA PRO A 46 0.62 -2.96 -9.40
C PRO A 46 -0.25 -3.85 -10.29
N GLY A 47 -1.36 -3.32 -10.76
CA GLY A 47 -2.14 -3.87 -11.85
C GLY A 47 -1.68 -3.32 -13.21
N ALA A 48 -2.48 -3.54 -14.25
CA ALA A 48 -2.15 -3.13 -15.62
C ALA A 48 -2.02 -1.62 -15.79
N GLU A 49 -2.96 -0.85 -15.23
CA GLU A 49 -2.93 0.62 -15.34
C GLU A 49 -1.77 1.21 -14.55
N GLU A 50 -1.49 0.68 -13.35
CA GLU A 50 -0.36 1.10 -12.52
C GLU A 50 0.97 0.83 -13.21
N ASP A 51 1.12 -0.36 -13.80
CA ASP A 51 2.30 -0.73 -14.58
C ASP A 51 2.50 0.19 -15.80
N ARG A 52 1.41 0.56 -16.47
CA ARG A 52 1.43 1.47 -17.62
C ARG A 52 1.83 2.90 -17.23
N GLN A 53 1.30 3.41 -16.13
CA GLN A 53 1.49 4.80 -15.71
C GLN A 53 2.69 5.00 -14.77
N GLY A 54 3.16 3.94 -14.11
CA GLY A 54 4.22 4.04 -13.10
C GLY A 54 3.75 4.60 -11.76
N LEU A 55 2.43 4.63 -11.52
CA LEU A 55 1.82 5.19 -10.32
C LEU A 55 0.96 4.14 -9.61
N PRO A 56 0.97 4.10 -8.25
CA PRO A 56 0.15 3.15 -7.50
C PRO A 56 -1.32 3.57 -7.47
N PHE A 57 -2.22 2.58 -7.45
CA PHE A 57 -3.65 2.80 -7.26
C PHE A 57 -4.27 3.84 -8.20
N VAL A 58 -4.12 3.66 -9.50
CA VAL A 58 -4.71 4.53 -10.54
C VAL A 58 -5.85 3.88 -11.32
N GLY A 59 -6.06 2.56 -11.16
CA GLY A 59 -7.20 1.84 -11.72
C GLY A 59 -8.47 1.98 -10.87
N ARG A 60 -9.43 1.06 -11.06
CA ARG A 60 -10.72 1.09 -10.35
C ARG A 60 -10.57 1.01 -8.83
N SER A 61 -9.66 0.16 -8.35
CA SER A 61 -9.35 0.05 -6.91
C SER A 61 -8.81 1.37 -6.36
N GLY A 62 -7.95 2.03 -7.13
CA GLY A 62 -7.38 3.31 -6.76
C GLY A 62 -8.42 4.43 -6.72
N GLN A 63 -9.37 4.44 -7.64
CA GLN A 63 -10.48 5.41 -7.65
C GLN A 63 -11.37 5.25 -6.42
N LEU A 64 -11.63 4.01 -6.00
CA LEU A 64 -12.35 3.76 -4.75
C LEU A 64 -11.55 4.25 -3.54
N LEU A 65 -10.25 4.00 -3.50
CA LEU A 65 -9.38 4.48 -2.42
C LEU A 65 -9.42 6.01 -2.33
N ASP A 66 -9.30 6.70 -3.44
CA ASP A 66 -9.36 8.17 -3.49
C ASP A 66 -10.69 8.71 -2.95
N LYS A 67 -11.80 8.09 -3.39
CA LYS A 67 -13.13 8.45 -2.93
C LYS A 67 -13.26 8.29 -1.42
N LEU A 68 -12.83 7.15 -0.89
CA LEU A 68 -12.94 6.85 0.54
C LEU A 68 -11.99 7.72 1.39
N MET A 69 -10.79 8.01 0.89
CA MET A 69 -9.90 8.97 1.56
C MET A 69 -10.56 10.34 1.71
N LEU A 70 -11.17 10.83 0.66
CA LEU A 70 -11.82 12.14 0.69
C LEU A 70 -13.05 12.13 1.61
N GLU A 71 -13.91 11.13 1.50
CA GLU A 71 -15.16 11.03 2.25
C GLU A 71 -14.93 10.77 3.75
N GLU A 72 -14.02 9.87 4.12
CA GLU A 72 -13.81 9.47 5.51
C GLU A 72 -12.71 10.26 6.23
N LEU A 73 -11.64 10.61 5.51
CA LEU A 73 -10.47 11.27 6.09
C LEU A 73 -10.42 12.77 5.77
N GLY A 74 -11.10 13.21 4.70
CA GLY A 74 -11.03 14.60 4.24
C GLY A 74 -9.69 14.98 3.64
N ILE A 75 -8.94 14.02 3.12
CA ILE A 75 -7.59 14.22 2.56
C ILE A 75 -7.47 13.66 1.16
N THR A 76 -6.51 14.16 0.40
CA THR A 76 -6.19 13.76 -0.96
C THR A 76 -4.82 13.10 -1.06
N ARG A 77 -4.49 12.51 -2.21
CA ARG A 77 -3.25 11.73 -2.42
C ARG A 77 -1.96 12.49 -2.11
N ASP A 78 -1.95 13.79 -2.35
CA ASP A 78 -0.79 14.66 -2.10
C ASP A 78 -0.45 14.84 -0.61
N ARG A 79 -1.34 14.39 0.29
CA ARG A 79 -1.17 14.48 1.74
C ARG A 79 -0.83 13.14 2.40
N VAL A 80 -0.79 12.06 1.62
CA VAL A 80 -0.48 10.71 2.08
C VAL A 80 0.65 10.13 1.22
N PHE A 81 1.21 9.00 1.64
CA PHE A 81 2.07 8.21 0.77
C PHE A 81 1.40 6.88 0.47
N ILE A 82 1.42 6.47 -0.80
CA ILE A 82 0.78 5.23 -1.26
C ILE A 82 1.84 4.35 -1.91
N ALA A 83 1.95 3.11 -1.45
CA ALA A 83 2.88 2.12 -1.96
C ALA A 83 2.26 0.72 -1.97
N ASN A 84 2.99 -0.23 -2.50
CA ASN A 84 2.62 -1.64 -2.51
C ASN A 84 3.72 -2.52 -1.90
N THR A 85 3.36 -3.73 -1.52
CA THR A 85 4.25 -4.77 -1.03
C THR A 85 5.28 -5.16 -2.09
N VAL A 86 4.85 -5.38 -3.34
CA VAL A 86 5.75 -5.53 -4.49
C VAL A 86 5.63 -4.33 -5.41
N LYS A 87 6.75 -3.96 -6.05
CA LYS A 87 6.84 -2.75 -6.88
C LYS A 87 6.66 -3.02 -8.37
N CYS A 88 6.52 -4.27 -8.74
CA CYS A 88 6.39 -4.70 -10.13
C CYS A 88 5.13 -5.54 -10.30
N ARG A 89 4.47 -5.37 -11.46
CA ARG A 89 3.26 -6.13 -11.80
C ARG A 89 3.57 -7.61 -12.00
N PRO A 90 2.93 -8.53 -11.24
CA PRO A 90 2.99 -9.94 -11.55
C PRO A 90 2.25 -10.27 -12.85
N PRO A 91 2.71 -11.27 -13.62
CA PRO A 91 2.05 -11.68 -14.88
C PRO A 91 0.57 -12.01 -14.64
N GLY A 92 -0.32 -11.47 -15.50
CA GLY A 92 -1.76 -11.71 -15.41
C GLY A 92 -2.40 -11.22 -14.10
N ASN A 93 -1.77 -10.29 -13.39
CA ASN A 93 -2.22 -9.78 -12.08
C ASN A 93 -2.36 -10.89 -11.04
N ARG A 94 -1.59 -11.98 -11.14
CA ARG A 94 -1.58 -13.02 -10.12
C ARG A 94 -1.10 -12.49 -8.78
N ASP A 95 -1.36 -13.23 -7.72
CA ASP A 95 -0.80 -12.92 -6.41
C ASP A 95 0.74 -12.92 -6.46
N PRO A 96 1.40 -12.02 -5.71
CA PRO A 96 2.85 -12.07 -5.59
C PRO A 96 3.28 -13.34 -4.84
N GLU A 97 4.39 -13.91 -5.30
CA GLU A 97 4.97 -15.10 -4.68
C GLU A 97 5.88 -14.74 -3.50
N PRO A 98 6.10 -15.66 -2.54
CA PRO A 98 6.89 -15.37 -1.34
C PRO A 98 8.31 -14.87 -1.62
N ASP A 99 8.99 -15.41 -2.64
CA ASP A 99 10.32 -14.96 -3.05
C ASP A 99 10.31 -13.54 -3.64
N GLU A 100 9.26 -13.18 -4.35
CA GLU A 100 9.06 -11.83 -4.89
C GLU A 100 8.84 -10.81 -3.77
N ILE A 101 8.00 -11.16 -2.79
CA ILE A 101 7.74 -10.32 -1.62
C ILE A 101 9.03 -10.13 -0.81
N ALA A 102 9.78 -11.19 -0.56
CA ALA A 102 11.02 -11.13 0.19
C ALA A 102 12.07 -10.27 -0.50
N ALA A 103 12.24 -10.42 -1.82
CA ALA A 103 13.18 -9.64 -2.61
C ALA A 103 12.81 -8.15 -2.71
N CYS A 104 11.51 -7.84 -2.70
CA CYS A 104 11.00 -6.46 -2.81
C CYS A 104 10.91 -5.75 -1.45
N ARG A 105 10.84 -6.49 -0.35
CA ARG A 105 10.70 -5.96 1.02
C ARG A 105 11.69 -4.84 1.36
N PRO A 106 12.99 -4.88 0.98
CA PRO A 106 13.91 -3.80 1.30
C PRO A 106 13.49 -2.42 0.80
N TRP A 107 12.79 -2.34 -0.34
CA TRP A 107 12.27 -1.06 -0.84
C TRP A 107 11.17 -0.50 0.06
N LEU A 108 10.24 -1.34 0.49
CA LEU A 108 9.17 -0.94 1.42
C LEU A 108 9.74 -0.53 2.78
N GLU A 109 10.73 -1.26 3.29
CA GLU A 109 11.41 -0.94 4.57
C GLU A 109 12.09 0.42 4.50
N GLN A 110 12.75 0.75 3.39
CA GLN A 110 13.36 2.08 3.20
C GLN A 110 12.29 3.18 3.16
N GLN A 111 11.17 2.95 2.47
CA GLN A 111 10.05 3.89 2.46
C GLN A 111 9.53 4.16 3.87
N LEU A 112 9.26 3.10 4.63
CA LEU A 112 8.78 3.22 6.01
C LEU A 112 9.77 3.95 6.92
N SER A 113 11.08 3.71 6.73
CA SER A 113 12.13 4.35 7.54
C SER A 113 12.36 5.80 7.18
N LEU A 114 12.18 6.21 5.93
CA LEU A 114 12.39 7.59 5.47
C LEU A 114 11.15 8.46 5.69
N ILE A 115 9.96 7.90 5.56
CA ILE A 115 8.69 8.63 5.73
C ILE A 115 8.31 8.73 7.20
N GLU A 116 8.54 7.67 7.98
CA GLU A 116 8.18 7.55 9.41
C GLU A 116 6.71 7.91 9.69
N PRO A 117 5.74 7.27 8.99
CA PRO A 117 4.35 7.62 9.16
C PRO A 117 3.84 7.26 10.56
N LYS A 118 2.96 8.10 11.13
CA LYS A 118 2.28 7.82 12.40
C LYS A 118 1.26 6.70 12.27
N VAL A 119 0.63 6.60 11.11
CA VAL A 119 -0.40 5.59 10.81
C VAL A 119 -0.08 4.91 9.49
N VAL A 120 -0.02 3.59 9.50
CA VAL A 120 0.04 2.77 8.29
C VAL A 120 -1.28 2.04 8.14
N VAL A 121 -1.93 2.20 7.00
CA VAL A 121 -3.13 1.42 6.64
C VAL A 121 -2.72 0.36 5.61
N THR A 122 -2.84 -0.91 5.98
CA THR A 122 -2.58 -2.01 5.07
C THR A 122 -3.86 -2.42 4.34
N LEU A 123 -3.76 -2.58 3.02
CA LEU A 123 -4.87 -2.88 2.13
C LEU A 123 -4.76 -4.35 1.68
N GLY A 124 -5.49 -5.23 2.36
CA GLY A 124 -5.58 -6.64 2.06
C GLY A 124 -4.57 -7.53 2.78
N ASN A 125 -4.61 -8.82 2.45
CA ASN A 125 -3.86 -9.87 3.14
C ASN A 125 -2.34 -9.74 3.04
N PHE A 126 -1.80 -9.49 1.84
CA PHE A 126 -0.35 -9.54 1.61
C PHE A 126 0.39 -8.47 2.41
N ALA A 127 -0.04 -7.23 2.34
CA ALA A 127 0.56 -6.14 3.10
C ALA A 127 0.40 -6.35 4.62
N THR A 128 -0.78 -6.77 5.06
CA THR A 128 -1.07 -7.01 6.48
C THR A 128 -0.20 -8.13 7.05
N LYS A 129 -0.14 -9.27 6.37
CA LYS A 129 0.65 -10.41 6.82
C LYS A 129 2.15 -10.10 6.84
N LEU A 130 2.63 -9.35 5.85
CA LEU A 130 4.03 -8.95 5.79
C LEU A 130 4.41 -8.03 6.96
N LEU A 131 3.66 -6.96 7.15
CA LEU A 131 4.05 -5.93 8.12
C LEU A 131 3.74 -6.30 9.57
N LEU A 132 2.70 -7.09 9.81
CA LEU A 132 2.40 -7.65 11.15
C LEU A 132 3.10 -8.98 11.43
N GLU A 133 3.81 -9.54 10.45
CA GLU A 133 4.52 -10.82 10.58
C GLU A 133 3.60 -11.95 11.09
N THR A 134 2.42 -12.05 10.48
CA THR A 134 1.36 -12.98 10.88
C THR A 134 0.88 -13.84 9.71
N LYS A 135 0.32 -14.99 10.02
CA LYS A 135 -0.37 -15.87 9.06
C LYS A 135 -1.89 -15.67 9.05
N GLU A 136 -2.42 -14.89 10.00
CA GLU A 136 -3.85 -14.65 10.10
C GLU A 136 -4.38 -13.82 8.92
N GLY A 137 -5.63 -14.07 8.55
CA GLY A 137 -6.29 -13.38 7.44
C GLY A 137 -6.85 -12.01 7.81
N ILE A 138 -7.05 -11.18 6.80
CA ILE A 138 -7.55 -9.81 6.94
C ILE A 138 -8.91 -9.72 7.63
N THR A 139 -9.79 -10.68 7.40
CA THR A 139 -11.13 -10.72 8.03
C THR A 139 -11.04 -10.76 9.55
N LYS A 140 -10.03 -11.46 10.08
CA LYS A 140 -9.80 -11.57 11.52
C LYS A 140 -9.03 -10.36 12.08
N LEU A 141 -8.10 -9.82 11.30
CA LEU A 141 -7.18 -8.76 11.76
C LEU A 141 -7.77 -7.36 11.64
N ARG A 142 -8.67 -7.10 10.68
CA ARG A 142 -9.26 -5.78 10.50
C ARG A 142 -10.12 -5.33 11.70
N GLY A 143 -10.42 -4.07 11.76
CA GLY A 143 -11.25 -3.50 12.84
C GLY A 143 -10.49 -3.20 14.12
N ARG A 144 -9.17 -3.28 14.10
CA ARG A 144 -8.27 -3.03 15.24
C ARG A 144 -7.07 -2.19 14.81
N SER A 145 -6.43 -1.57 15.80
CA SER A 145 -5.13 -0.92 15.64
C SER A 145 -4.07 -1.76 16.32
N TYR A 146 -2.91 -1.89 15.67
CA TYR A 146 -1.77 -2.64 16.17
C TYR A 146 -0.57 -1.69 16.35
N PRO A 147 0.21 -1.83 17.43
CA PRO A 147 1.48 -1.12 17.53
C PRO A 147 2.37 -1.45 16.34
N PHE A 148 2.92 -0.44 15.70
CA PHE A 148 3.80 -0.62 14.55
C PHE A 148 4.81 0.51 14.50
N ARG A 149 6.10 0.16 14.61
CA ARG A 149 7.20 1.14 14.69
C ARG A 149 6.91 2.20 15.77
N SER A 150 6.99 3.48 15.44
CA SER A 150 6.67 4.58 16.37
C SER A 150 5.18 4.95 16.41
N GLY A 151 4.35 4.25 15.65
CA GLY A 151 2.92 4.57 15.52
C GLY A 151 2.04 3.33 15.57
N VAL A 152 1.03 3.31 14.69
CA VAL A 152 0.06 2.21 14.61
C VAL A 152 -0.14 1.73 13.17
N LEU A 153 -0.52 0.48 13.05
CA LEU A 153 -0.95 -0.13 11.79
C LEU A 153 -2.41 -0.54 11.91
N ILE A 154 -3.19 -0.19 10.90
CA ILE A 154 -4.62 -0.49 10.80
C ILE A 154 -4.87 -1.30 9.55
N PRO A 155 -5.18 -2.61 9.69
CA PRO A 155 -5.52 -3.44 8.53
C PRO A 155 -6.93 -3.15 8.04
N THR A 156 -7.12 -3.16 6.73
CA THR A 156 -8.45 -3.15 6.11
C THR A 156 -8.46 -4.00 4.83
N PHE A 157 -9.63 -4.14 4.23
CA PHE A 157 -9.75 -4.87 2.96
C PHE A 157 -8.99 -4.17 1.84
N HIS A 158 -8.52 -4.94 0.86
CA HIS A 158 -8.07 -4.38 -0.39
C HIS A 158 -9.29 -3.79 -1.13
N PRO A 159 -9.19 -2.60 -1.76
CA PRO A 159 -10.31 -2.01 -2.49
C PRO A 159 -10.92 -2.93 -3.55
N ALA A 160 -10.12 -3.78 -4.20
CA ALA A 160 -10.61 -4.78 -5.15
C ALA A 160 -11.59 -5.77 -4.53
N ALA A 161 -11.36 -6.19 -3.28
CA ALA A 161 -12.28 -7.07 -2.55
C ALA A 161 -13.59 -6.35 -2.21
N VAL A 162 -13.52 -5.07 -1.89
CA VAL A 162 -14.72 -4.24 -1.66
C VAL A 162 -15.55 -4.09 -2.94
N LEU A 163 -14.90 -3.87 -4.08
CA LEU A 163 -15.58 -3.79 -5.38
C LEU A 163 -16.31 -5.09 -5.75
N ARG A 164 -15.77 -6.24 -5.36
CA ARG A 164 -16.40 -7.55 -5.57
C ARG A 164 -17.49 -7.88 -4.55
N GLY A 165 -17.29 -7.50 -3.30
CA GLY A 165 -18.11 -7.92 -2.15
C GLY A 165 -19.31 -7.03 -1.84
N GLY A 166 -19.34 -5.81 -2.32
CA GLY A 166 -20.47 -4.88 -2.13
C GLY A 166 -20.55 -4.23 -0.77
N GLY A 167 -21.78 -4.09 -0.25
CA GLY A 167 -22.12 -3.18 0.85
C GLY A 167 -21.44 -3.43 2.19
N GLU A 168 -21.38 -4.67 2.68
CA GLU A 168 -20.77 -4.96 3.99
C GLU A 168 -19.26 -4.72 4.03
N PRO A 169 -18.46 -5.25 3.09
CA PRO A 169 -17.03 -4.92 3.03
C PRO A 169 -16.76 -3.43 2.88
N LEU A 170 -17.59 -2.71 2.13
CA LEU A 170 -17.47 -1.26 2.00
C LEU A 170 -17.68 -0.55 3.34
N ALA A 171 -18.75 -0.89 4.06
CA ALA A 171 -19.03 -0.32 5.38
C ALA A 171 -17.90 -0.61 6.38
N GLN A 172 -17.36 -1.81 6.34
CA GLN A 172 -16.23 -2.22 7.17
C GLN A 172 -14.96 -1.45 6.83
N MET A 173 -14.64 -1.26 5.55
CA MET A 173 -13.50 -0.46 5.13
C MET A 173 -13.64 1.01 5.55
N ARG A 174 -14.84 1.58 5.43
CA ARG A 174 -15.13 2.93 5.93
C ARG A 174 -14.85 3.06 7.43
N ALA A 175 -15.33 2.09 8.22
CA ALA A 175 -15.08 2.05 9.68
C ALA A 175 -13.58 1.96 10.01
N ASP A 176 -12.82 1.18 9.24
CA ASP A 176 -11.36 1.08 9.42
C ASP A 176 -10.65 2.41 9.10
N LEU A 177 -11.09 3.13 8.05
CA LEU A 177 -10.55 4.45 7.72
C LEU A 177 -10.91 5.51 8.77
N VAL A 178 -12.10 5.46 9.35
CA VAL A 178 -12.47 6.33 10.50
C VAL A 178 -11.54 6.06 11.68
N ARG A 179 -11.18 4.81 11.94
CA ARG A 179 -10.19 4.45 12.95
C ARG A 179 -8.82 5.06 12.65
N ALA A 180 -8.40 5.05 11.38
CA ALA A 180 -7.16 5.72 10.96
C ALA A 180 -7.22 7.24 11.21
N LYS A 181 -8.35 7.87 10.92
CA LYS A 181 -8.56 9.30 11.21
C LYS A 181 -8.41 9.61 12.70
N GLN A 182 -9.00 8.77 13.56
CA GLN A 182 -8.88 8.91 15.01
C GLN A 182 -7.43 8.76 15.48
N ALA A 183 -6.70 7.79 14.92
CA ALA A 183 -5.28 7.58 15.23
C ALA A 183 -4.40 8.75 14.79
N LEU A 184 -4.70 9.39 13.66
CA LEU A 184 -3.98 10.59 13.18
C LEU A 184 -4.20 11.80 14.10
N ALA A 185 -5.35 11.89 14.76
CA ALA A 185 -5.70 12.98 15.66
C ALA A 185 -5.19 12.79 17.09
N ALA A 186 -4.70 11.60 17.43
CA ALA A 186 -4.22 11.26 18.75
C ALA A 186 -2.82 11.82 19.07
#